data_34369eee1a8ceca4f5be2a55f8008c7c
#
_entry.id   34369eee1a8ceca4f5be2a55f8008c7c
#
_cell.length_a   1.000
_cell.length_b   1.000
_cell.length_c   1.000
_cell.angle_alpha   90.00
_cell.angle_beta   90.00
_cell.angle_gamma   90.00
#
_symmetry.space_group_name_H-M   'P 1'
#
loop_
_entity.id
_entity.type
_entity.pdbx_description
1 polymer ?
#
loop_
_entity_poly.entity_id
_entity_poly.type
_entity_poly.pdbx_seq_one_letter_code
_entity_poly.pdbx_strand_id
1 'polypeptide(L)'
;MQGLVILDKNDEVIRPAILWNDGRTVKETNYLNEVIGKERLSECTANIAFAGFTAPKILWLKENEPDNFAKIDKIMLPKDYLAYRLSGCFCTDYSDASGTLLLNVKNRCWSKEMMKICDVREEQLPALFESYEVVGGIKTELAEEFGFTINVKIVAGADDNAAAAVGTGTVGEGGCNISLGTSGTIFISSKDFRVDENNALHSFDHADGGYHLMGCMLSAASCNKWWMEEILKTEEFDKEQENITKLGENQIFYLPYLMGERSPHNDPDARAMFIGMSMDTGREEMTQAVLEGIAFGLRDSLEVVRSLNIPIRRTKICGGGAKSQLWKKIIANVMNLKVDVIESEEGPGYGGAMLAAVGCGEYENVQAAAEKMIKVVDTIDPDMELVAKYEEKYQKFRQIYPAVKGLF
;
A
#
# COMPACT_ATOMS: atom_id res chain seq x y z
N MET A 1 -3.57 6.85 -7.74
CA MET A 1 -2.34 7.25 -7.00
C MET A 1 -1.15 7.47 -7.93
N GLN A 2 -0.19 8.32 -7.58
CA GLN A 2 1.20 8.45 -8.08
C GLN A 2 1.36 8.56 -9.62
N GLY A 3 0.29 8.70 -10.40
CA GLY A 3 0.34 8.97 -11.83
C GLY A 3 0.84 10.41 -12.08
N LEU A 4 1.40 10.65 -13.26
CA LEU A 4 1.85 11.99 -13.66
C LEU A 4 0.85 12.60 -14.64
N VAL A 5 0.18 13.67 -14.23
CA VAL A 5 -0.63 14.57 -15.06
C VAL A 5 0.09 15.90 -15.15
N ILE A 6 0.25 16.45 -16.36
CA ILE A 6 0.93 17.72 -16.61
C ILE A 6 0.08 18.63 -17.47
N LEU A 7 -0.02 19.90 -17.02
CA LEU A 7 -0.73 20.94 -17.72
C LEU A 7 0.21 22.06 -18.16
N ASP A 8 -0.15 22.72 -19.25
CA ASP A 8 0.52 23.93 -19.71
C ASP A 8 -0.07 25.21 -19.03
N LYS A 9 0.46 26.37 -19.38
CA LYS A 9 0.02 27.68 -18.84
C LYS A 9 -1.43 28.06 -19.14
N ASN A 10 -2.09 27.35 -20.05
CA ASN A 10 -3.49 27.55 -20.41
C ASN A 10 -4.39 26.50 -19.75
N ASP A 11 -3.85 25.69 -18.82
CA ASP A 11 -4.52 24.56 -18.17
C ASP A 11 -4.90 23.41 -19.12
N GLU A 12 -4.25 23.34 -20.29
CA GLU A 12 -4.44 22.26 -21.24
C GLU A 12 -3.53 21.07 -20.92
N VAL A 13 -4.08 19.87 -21.04
CA VAL A 13 -3.33 18.63 -20.80
C VAL A 13 -2.28 18.45 -21.90
N ILE A 14 -1.00 18.46 -21.55
CA ILE A 14 0.13 18.37 -22.50
C ILE A 14 0.19 16.99 -23.16
N ARG A 15 -0.13 15.94 -22.40
CA ARG A 15 -0.13 14.54 -22.88
C ARG A 15 -0.97 13.63 -21.97
N PRO A 16 -1.36 12.41 -22.42
CA PRO A 16 -1.98 11.43 -21.54
C PRO A 16 -1.13 11.11 -20.31
N ALA A 17 -1.78 10.91 -19.16
CA ALA A 17 -1.11 10.60 -17.90
C ALA A 17 -0.22 9.36 -17.99
N ILE A 18 0.95 9.39 -17.32
CA ILE A 18 1.77 8.20 -17.10
C ILE A 18 1.33 7.57 -15.77
N LEU A 19 0.74 6.37 -15.82
CA LEU A 19 0.12 5.74 -14.66
C LEU A 19 1.15 5.03 -13.76
N TRP A 20 0.73 4.66 -12.55
CA TRP A 20 1.57 3.99 -11.55
C TRP A 20 2.16 2.65 -12.00
N ASN A 21 1.43 1.89 -12.83
CA ASN A 21 1.83 0.58 -13.36
C ASN A 21 2.62 0.64 -14.67
N ASP A 22 2.99 1.84 -15.12
CA ASP A 22 3.80 2.02 -16.31
C ASP A 22 5.28 1.81 -15.99
N GLY A 23 5.88 0.77 -16.55
CA GLY A 23 7.25 0.34 -16.26
C GLY A 23 8.35 1.07 -17.06
N ARG A 24 8.01 2.11 -17.85
CA ARG A 24 8.99 2.79 -18.73
C ARG A 24 10.17 3.46 -18.02
N THR A 25 10.05 3.72 -16.71
CA THR A 25 10.99 4.53 -15.92
C THR A 25 12.06 3.72 -15.18
N VAL A 26 12.36 2.51 -15.62
CA VAL A 26 13.38 1.65 -14.96
C VAL A 26 14.75 2.34 -14.92
N LYS A 27 15.18 2.99 -16.02
CA LYS A 27 16.45 3.71 -16.10
C LYS A 27 16.53 4.84 -15.08
N GLU A 28 15.49 5.64 -14.96
CA GLU A 28 15.41 6.78 -14.05
C GLU A 28 15.30 6.32 -12.59
N THR A 29 14.61 5.21 -12.35
CA THR A 29 14.55 4.57 -11.03
C THR A 29 15.93 4.10 -10.58
N ASN A 30 16.68 3.45 -11.46
CA ASN A 30 18.07 3.02 -11.18
C ASN A 30 18.99 4.24 -10.97
N TYR A 31 18.87 5.29 -11.79
CA TYR A 31 19.61 6.53 -11.59
C TYR A 31 19.36 7.12 -10.19
N LEU A 32 18.12 7.20 -9.76
CA LEU A 32 17.77 7.71 -8.43
C LEU A 32 18.34 6.82 -7.32
N ASN A 33 18.21 5.50 -7.41
CA ASN A 33 18.65 4.58 -6.37
C ASN A 33 20.17 4.36 -6.31
N GLU A 34 20.86 4.38 -7.45
CA GLU A 34 22.28 4.00 -7.54
C GLU A 34 23.20 5.20 -7.64
N VAL A 35 22.79 6.27 -8.36
CA VAL A 35 23.62 7.45 -8.59
C VAL A 35 23.34 8.54 -7.55
N ILE A 36 22.06 8.87 -7.31
CA ILE A 36 21.69 9.79 -6.23
C ILE A 36 21.89 9.08 -4.89
N GLY A 37 21.47 7.82 -4.79
CA GLY A 37 21.66 6.93 -3.64
C GLY A 37 20.42 6.80 -2.77
N LYS A 38 20.11 5.55 -2.39
CA LYS A 38 18.93 5.20 -1.56
C LYS A 38 18.92 5.94 -0.23
N GLU A 39 20.05 6.04 0.45
CA GLU A 39 20.18 6.73 1.73
C GLU A 39 19.77 8.20 1.60
N ARG A 40 20.29 8.91 0.58
CA ARG A 40 19.95 10.30 0.33
C ARG A 40 18.49 10.51 -0.05
N LEU A 41 17.92 9.62 -0.85
CA LEU A 41 16.49 9.64 -1.16
C LEU A 41 15.66 9.46 0.11
N SER A 42 16.02 8.51 0.97
CA SER A 42 15.38 8.26 2.25
C SER A 42 15.43 9.46 3.18
N GLU A 43 16.58 10.14 3.29
CA GLU A 43 16.70 11.39 4.06
C GLU A 43 15.80 12.50 3.53
N CYS A 44 15.65 12.60 2.21
CA CYS A 44 14.83 13.63 1.56
C CYS A 44 13.35 13.36 1.56
N THR A 45 12.91 12.08 1.54
CA THR A 45 11.53 11.69 1.27
C THR A 45 11.01 10.54 2.13
N ALA A 46 11.86 9.95 2.99
CA ALA A 46 11.60 8.74 3.75
C ALA A 46 11.42 7.46 2.90
N ASN A 47 11.72 7.51 1.61
CA ASN A 47 11.53 6.40 0.67
C ASN A 47 12.69 6.27 -0.32
N ILE A 48 12.79 5.11 -0.97
CA ILE A 48 13.62 4.88 -2.15
C ILE A 48 12.78 4.99 -3.43
N ALA A 49 13.42 5.07 -4.59
CA ALA A 49 12.69 5.19 -5.85
C ALA A 49 12.09 3.87 -6.33
N PHE A 50 10.88 3.93 -6.84
CA PHE A 50 10.18 2.86 -7.55
C PHE A 50 9.60 3.40 -8.87
N ALA A 51 9.52 2.57 -9.91
CA ALA A 51 9.01 2.97 -11.23
C ALA A 51 7.57 3.51 -11.17
N GLY A 52 6.78 3.07 -10.18
CA GLY A 52 5.42 3.55 -9.94
C GLY A 52 5.34 4.99 -9.43
N PHE A 53 6.39 5.55 -8.84
CA PHE A 53 6.40 6.89 -8.26
C PHE A 53 6.49 7.99 -9.32
N THR A 54 6.16 9.24 -8.94
CA THR A 54 6.02 10.35 -9.87
C THR A 54 7.38 10.92 -10.31
N ALA A 55 8.36 11.03 -9.41
CA ALA A 55 9.68 11.60 -9.72
C ALA A 55 10.41 10.88 -10.87
N PRO A 56 10.47 9.53 -10.94
CA PRO A 56 11.04 8.84 -12.10
C PRO A 56 10.34 9.17 -13.41
N LYS A 57 9.01 9.41 -13.40
CA LYS A 57 8.24 9.78 -14.60
C LYS A 57 8.58 11.20 -15.09
N ILE A 58 8.83 12.11 -14.16
CA ILE A 58 9.27 13.49 -14.49
C ILE A 58 10.66 13.44 -15.16
N LEU A 59 11.59 12.66 -14.60
CA LEU A 59 12.93 12.49 -15.18
C LEU A 59 12.86 11.84 -16.57
N TRP A 60 12.02 10.82 -16.72
CA TRP A 60 11.79 10.18 -18.02
C TRP A 60 11.25 11.18 -19.04
N LEU A 61 10.29 11.99 -18.65
CA LEU A 61 9.70 13.00 -19.53
C LEU A 61 10.74 14.04 -19.97
N LYS A 62 11.57 14.50 -19.03
CA LYS A 62 12.65 15.45 -19.30
C LYS A 62 13.63 14.92 -20.34
N GLU A 63 13.97 13.64 -20.27
CA GLU A 63 14.92 13.02 -21.20
C GLU A 63 14.30 12.66 -22.54
N ASN A 64 13.07 12.10 -22.53
CA ASN A 64 12.48 11.51 -23.75
C ASN A 64 11.48 12.43 -24.47
N GLU A 65 10.91 13.41 -23.76
CA GLU A 65 9.95 14.36 -24.31
C GLU A 65 10.29 15.82 -23.88
N PRO A 66 11.49 16.34 -24.17
CA PRO A 66 11.95 17.65 -23.66
C PRO A 66 11.05 18.82 -24.05
N ASP A 67 10.41 18.77 -25.23
CA ASP A 67 9.47 19.81 -25.69
C ASP A 67 8.18 19.82 -24.85
N ASN A 68 7.73 18.65 -24.37
CA ASN A 68 6.60 18.54 -23.46
C ASN A 68 7.00 18.97 -22.04
N PHE A 69 8.20 18.55 -21.59
CA PHE A 69 8.73 18.97 -20.29
C PHE A 69 8.86 20.50 -20.17
N ALA A 70 9.34 21.18 -21.21
CA ALA A 70 9.49 22.63 -21.24
C ALA A 70 8.18 23.40 -21.15
N LYS A 71 7.05 22.78 -21.49
CA LYS A 71 5.70 23.40 -21.43
C LYS A 71 5.04 23.27 -20.06
N ILE A 72 5.58 22.47 -19.15
CA ILE A 72 4.94 22.19 -17.86
C ILE A 72 4.78 23.47 -17.05
N ASP A 73 3.55 23.78 -16.71
CA ASP A 73 3.16 24.80 -15.74
C ASP A 73 2.67 24.20 -14.43
N LYS A 74 1.90 23.10 -14.51
CA LYS A 74 1.38 22.37 -13.34
C LYS A 74 1.65 20.88 -13.42
N ILE A 75 2.07 20.31 -12.30
CA ILE A 75 2.25 18.86 -12.07
C ILE A 75 1.18 18.44 -11.10
N MET A 76 0.41 17.41 -11.44
CA MET A 76 -0.67 16.87 -10.62
C MET A 76 -0.67 15.36 -10.61
N LEU A 77 -1.28 14.79 -9.59
CA LEU A 77 -1.71 13.39 -9.59
C LEU A 77 -3.10 13.26 -10.24
N PRO A 78 -3.52 12.07 -10.69
CA PRO A 78 -4.82 11.90 -11.35
C PRO A 78 -6.01 12.39 -10.51
N LYS A 79 -6.04 12.14 -9.19
CA LYS A 79 -7.10 12.65 -8.32
C LYS A 79 -7.06 14.16 -8.16
N ASP A 80 -5.85 14.75 -8.12
CA ASP A 80 -5.66 16.20 -8.01
C ASP A 80 -6.22 16.91 -9.23
N TYR A 81 -5.99 16.32 -10.41
CA TYR A 81 -6.57 16.83 -11.66
C TYR A 81 -8.11 16.81 -11.62
N LEU A 82 -8.72 15.76 -11.06
CA LEU A 82 -10.18 15.73 -10.87
C LEU A 82 -10.64 16.82 -9.89
N ALA A 83 -9.98 16.96 -8.73
CA ALA A 83 -10.29 18.01 -7.77
C ALA A 83 -10.12 19.41 -8.38
N TYR A 84 -9.06 19.63 -9.16
CA TYR A 84 -8.83 20.87 -9.91
C TYR A 84 -9.93 21.16 -10.94
N ARG A 85 -10.34 20.15 -11.70
CA ARG A 85 -11.43 20.31 -12.69
C ARG A 85 -12.75 20.63 -12.01
N LEU A 86 -13.02 20.04 -10.85
CA LEU A 86 -14.26 20.25 -10.11
C LEU A 86 -14.30 21.60 -9.35
N SER A 87 -13.19 22.00 -8.72
CA SER A 87 -13.14 23.16 -7.83
C SER A 87 -12.38 24.38 -8.39
N GLY A 88 -11.41 24.14 -9.27
CA GLY A 88 -10.43 25.15 -9.70
C GLY A 88 -9.25 25.31 -8.75
N CYS A 89 -9.19 24.54 -7.64
CA CYS A 89 -8.10 24.60 -6.69
C CYS A 89 -6.93 23.73 -7.14
N PHE A 90 -5.74 24.31 -7.28
CA PHE A 90 -4.50 23.58 -7.54
C PHE A 90 -3.95 23.01 -6.24
N CYS A 91 -4.38 21.82 -5.90
CA CYS A 91 -4.14 21.15 -4.61
C CYS A 91 -3.78 19.68 -4.75
N THR A 92 -3.14 19.15 -3.74
CA THR A 92 -2.97 17.71 -3.48
C THR A 92 -3.08 17.46 -1.98
N ASP A 93 -3.19 16.20 -1.55
CA ASP A 93 -3.12 15.85 -0.14
C ASP A 93 -1.77 15.21 0.22
N TYR A 94 -1.46 15.23 1.52
CA TYR A 94 -0.19 14.68 2.01
C TYR A 94 -0.01 13.20 1.72
N SER A 95 -1.09 12.39 1.76
CA SER A 95 -0.96 10.94 1.59
C SER A 95 -0.55 10.55 0.16
N ASP A 96 -1.18 11.12 -0.87
CA ASP A 96 -0.81 10.84 -2.27
C ASP A 96 0.48 11.59 -2.67
N ALA A 97 0.72 12.80 -2.13
CA ALA A 97 1.97 13.54 -2.33
C ALA A 97 3.19 12.75 -1.82
N SER A 98 3.05 11.96 -0.76
CA SER A 98 4.11 11.09 -0.23
C SER A 98 4.63 10.10 -1.28
N GLY A 99 3.75 9.54 -2.11
CA GLY A 99 4.09 8.62 -3.19
C GLY A 99 4.68 9.28 -4.44
N THR A 100 4.80 10.61 -4.46
CA THR A 100 5.47 11.31 -5.57
C THR A 100 6.99 11.16 -5.58
N LEU A 101 7.60 10.85 -4.44
CA LEU A 101 9.04 10.99 -4.17
C LEU A 101 9.55 12.44 -4.29
N LEU A 102 8.64 13.43 -4.16
CA LEU A 102 8.96 14.86 -4.13
C LEU A 102 8.63 15.47 -2.76
N LEU A 103 7.81 14.81 -1.93
CA LEU A 103 7.47 15.25 -0.59
C LEU A 103 8.54 14.83 0.42
N ASN A 104 8.92 15.74 1.31
CA ASN A 104 9.61 15.41 2.55
C ASN A 104 8.55 15.01 3.57
N VAL A 105 8.28 13.70 3.70
CA VAL A 105 7.23 13.15 4.57
C VAL A 105 7.41 13.59 6.01
N LYS A 106 8.64 13.56 6.54
CA LYS A 106 8.93 13.96 7.91
C LYS A 106 8.53 15.40 8.23
N ASN A 107 8.79 16.32 7.29
CA ASN A 107 8.57 17.75 7.47
C ASN A 107 7.28 18.25 6.81
N ARG A 108 6.54 17.35 6.13
CA ARG A 108 5.27 17.63 5.45
C ARG A 108 5.37 18.84 4.52
N CYS A 109 6.39 18.85 3.66
CA CYS A 109 6.62 19.92 2.68
C CYS A 109 7.34 19.36 1.44
N TRP A 110 7.27 20.08 0.34
CA TRP A 110 8.01 19.71 -0.86
C TRP A 110 9.51 19.69 -0.59
N SER A 111 10.20 18.64 -1.03
CA SER A 111 11.64 18.46 -0.86
C SER A 111 12.41 19.32 -1.87
N LYS A 112 13.07 20.37 -1.38
CA LYS A 112 13.88 21.27 -2.23
C LYS A 112 14.97 20.53 -2.99
N GLU A 113 15.50 19.47 -2.40
CA GLU A 113 16.52 18.65 -3.04
C GLU A 113 15.93 17.81 -4.18
N MET A 114 14.79 17.15 -3.93
CA MET A 114 14.13 16.38 -4.98
C MET A 114 13.62 17.26 -6.12
N MET A 115 13.08 18.43 -5.81
CA MET A 115 12.73 19.42 -6.83
C MET A 115 13.93 19.77 -7.71
N LYS A 116 15.12 19.99 -7.12
CA LYS A 116 16.37 20.26 -7.86
C LYS A 116 16.81 19.07 -8.71
N ILE A 117 16.73 17.83 -8.18
CA ILE A 117 17.08 16.61 -8.92
C ILE A 117 16.16 16.44 -10.13
N CYS A 118 14.87 16.67 -9.97
CA CYS A 118 13.86 16.53 -11.02
C CYS A 118 13.73 17.76 -11.94
N ASP A 119 14.45 18.85 -11.63
CA ASP A 119 14.35 20.15 -12.33
C ASP A 119 12.90 20.70 -12.35
N VAL A 120 12.26 20.63 -11.17
CA VAL A 120 10.90 21.10 -10.92
C VAL A 120 10.98 22.34 -10.03
N ARG A 121 10.17 23.36 -10.36
CA ARG A 121 10.02 24.56 -9.53
C ARG A 121 8.84 24.40 -8.58
N GLU A 122 8.90 25.08 -7.43
CA GLU A 122 7.88 24.99 -6.39
C GLU A 122 6.50 25.44 -6.89
N GLU A 123 6.45 26.46 -7.74
CA GLU A 123 5.20 26.95 -8.33
C GLU A 123 4.52 25.97 -9.30
N GLN A 124 5.24 24.94 -9.76
CA GLN A 124 4.68 23.86 -10.59
C GLN A 124 4.04 22.74 -9.76
N LEU A 125 4.22 22.76 -8.42
CA LEU A 125 3.67 21.77 -7.51
C LEU A 125 2.42 22.32 -6.81
N PRO A 126 1.40 21.47 -6.54
CA PRO A 126 0.16 21.90 -5.92
C PRO A 126 0.35 22.27 -4.43
N ALA A 127 -0.57 23.06 -3.89
CA ALA A 127 -0.66 23.31 -2.46
C ALA A 127 -1.04 22.01 -1.71
N LEU A 128 -0.43 21.78 -0.54
CA LEU A 128 -0.62 20.60 0.27
C LEU A 128 -1.75 20.81 1.28
N PHE A 129 -2.63 19.81 1.41
CA PHE A 129 -3.78 19.79 2.30
C PHE A 129 -3.85 18.47 3.07
N GLU A 130 -4.61 18.45 4.18
CA GLU A 130 -5.06 17.19 4.75
C GLU A 130 -6.12 16.55 3.83
N SER A 131 -6.17 15.22 3.79
CA SER A 131 -7.06 14.50 2.88
C SER A 131 -8.54 14.86 3.05
N TYR A 132 -8.95 15.22 4.27
CA TYR A 132 -10.31 15.62 4.63
C TYR A 132 -10.56 17.13 4.54
N GLU A 133 -9.55 17.95 4.23
CA GLU A 133 -9.75 19.41 4.13
C GLU A 133 -10.54 19.78 2.88
N VAL A 134 -11.42 20.75 3.04
CA VAL A 134 -12.19 21.35 1.94
C VAL A 134 -11.29 22.28 1.15
N VAL A 135 -11.05 21.94 -0.11
CA VAL A 135 -10.22 22.72 -1.04
C VAL A 135 -11.01 23.71 -1.89
N GLY A 136 -12.36 23.62 -1.87
CA GLY A 136 -13.24 24.54 -2.58
C GLY A 136 -14.67 24.05 -2.70
N GLY A 137 -15.50 24.83 -3.37
CA GLY A 137 -16.82 24.40 -3.83
C GLY A 137 -16.77 23.89 -5.26
N ILE A 138 -17.80 23.16 -5.68
CA ILE A 138 -17.97 22.77 -7.08
C ILE A 138 -18.15 24.04 -7.96
N LYS A 139 -17.53 24.07 -9.15
CA LYS A 139 -17.73 25.14 -10.13
C LYS A 139 -19.19 25.22 -10.54
N THR A 140 -19.70 26.46 -10.75
CA THR A 140 -21.12 26.70 -11.05
C THR A 140 -21.58 25.95 -12.29
N GLU A 141 -20.78 26.00 -13.36
CA GLU A 141 -21.09 25.30 -14.61
C GLU A 141 -21.21 23.77 -14.45
N LEU A 142 -20.39 23.17 -13.60
CA LEU A 142 -20.46 21.73 -13.33
C LEU A 142 -21.62 21.38 -12.39
N ALA A 143 -21.91 22.24 -11.42
CA ALA A 143 -23.09 22.06 -10.57
C ALA A 143 -24.37 22.06 -11.41
N GLU A 144 -24.50 22.97 -12.36
CA GLU A 144 -25.63 23.04 -13.29
C GLU A 144 -25.70 21.82 -14.21
N GLU A 145 -24.55 21.40 -14.80
CA GLU A 145 -24.47 20.24 -15.69
C GLU A 145 -24.86 18.94 -15.00
N PHE A 146 -24.40 18.73 -13.75
CA PHE A 146 -24.65 17.49 -13.01
C PHE A 146 -25.92 17.54 -12.14
N GLY A 147 -26.60 18.67 -12.09
CA GLY A 147 -27.79 18.86 -11.26
C GLY A 147 -27.49 18.92 -9.76
N PHE A 148 -26.29 19.33 -9.37
CA PHE A 148 -25.90 19.54 -7.99
C PHE A 148 -26.24 20.94 -7.50
N THR A 149 -26.31 21.13 -6.19
CA THR A 149 -26.34 22.45 -5.60
C THR A 149 -24.92 23.05 -5.60
N ILE A 150 -24.82 24.39 -5.65
CA ILE A 150 -23.54 25.10 -5.55
C ILE A 150 -22.87 24.95 -4.18
N ASN A 151 -23.57 24.39 -3.21
CA ASN A 151 -23.05 24.16 -1.85
C ASN A 151 -22.23 22.85 -1.72
N VAL A 152 -22.09 22.07 -2.80
CA VAL A 152 -21.22 20.88 -2.81
C VAL A 152 -19.78 21.29 -2.56
N LYS A 153 -19.20 20.72 -1.52
CA LYS A 153 -17.79 20.93 -1.15
C LYS A 153 -16.92 19.86 -1.79
N ILE A 154 -15.73 20.24 -2.20
CA ILE A 154 -14.69 19.34 -2.69
C ILE A 154 -13.62 19.23 -1.62
N VAL A 155 -13.29 18.01 -1.19
CA VAL A 155 -12.18 17.73 -0.28
C VAL A 155 -10.94 17.32 -1.08
N ALA A 156 -9.76 17.44 -0.49
CA ALA A 156 -8.49 17.09 -1.16
C ALA A 156 -8.43 15.63 -1.63
N GLY A 157 -9.06 14.72 -0.87
CA GLY A 157 -9.02 13.28 -1.16
C GLY A 157 -7.73 12.64 -0.67
N ALA A 158 -7.47 11.39 -1.02
CA ALA A 158 -6.33 10.64 -0.52
C ALA A 158 -5.72 9.70 -1.57
N ASP A 159 -4.49 9.22 -1.30
CA ASP A 159 -3.94 8.00 -1.90
C ASP A 159 -4.92 6.84 -1.71
N ASP A 160 -5.03 5.92 -2.69
CA ASP A 160 -6.01 4.84 -2.65
C ASP A 160 -5.80 3.87 -1.49
N ASN A 161 -4.53 3.58 -1.11
CA ASN A 161 -4.24 2.74 0.07
C ASN A 161 -4.57 3.46 1.38
N ALA A 162 -4.29 4.76 1.48
CA ALA A 162 -4.64 5.56 2.65
C ALA A 162 -6.17 5.70 2.78
N ALA A 163 -6.88 5.92 1.66
CA ALA A 163 -8.34 5.91 1.63
C ALA A 163 -8.90 4.53 2.02
N ALA A 164 -8.35 3.44 1.48
CA ALA A 164 -8.76 2.08 1.86
C ALA A 164 -8.53 1.80 3.36
N ALA A 165 -7.42 2.31 3.92
CA ALA A 165 -7.14 2.21 5.35
C ALA A 165 -8.21 2.94 6.18
N VAL A 166 -8.59 4.16 5.80
CA VAL A 166 -9.71 4.88 6.43
C VAL A 166 -11.00 4.08 6.27
N GLY A 167 -11.31 3.58 5.06
CA GLY A 167 -12.51 2.79 4.76
C GLY A 167 -12.59 1.45 5.49
N THR A 168 -11.48 0.94 6.02
CA THR A 168 -11.43 -0.22 6.92
C THR A 168 -11.32 0.18 8.41
N GLY A 169 -11.31 1.48 8.71
CA GLY A 169 -11.10 2.01 10.06
C GLY A 169 -9.69 1.77 10.61
N THR A 170 -8.70 1.66 9.72
CA THR A 170 -7.29 1.55 10.08
C THR A 170 -6.71 2.94 10.25
N VAL A 171 -6.92 3.53 11.42
CA VAL A 171 -6.60 4.92 11.79
C VAL A 171 -6.01 4.97 13.19
N GLY A 172 -5.30 6.04 13.49
CA GLY A 172 -4.68 6.27 14.82
C GLY A 172 -3.47 5.35 15.07
N GLU A 173 -2.90 5.42 16.27
CA GLU A 173 -1.68 4.68 16.62
C GLU A 173 -1.91 3.17 16.66
N GLY A 174 -1.10 2.42 15.88
CA GLY A 174 -1.15 0.96 15.85
C GLY A 174 -2.34 0.38 15.09
N GLY A 175 -3.13 1.22 14.40
CA GLY A 175 -4.14 0.72 13.46
C GLY A 175 -3.46 -0.14 12.40
N CYS A 176 -3.97 -1.36 12.16
CA CYS A 176 -3.38 -2.31 11.22
C CYS A 176 -4.44 -2.92 10.31
N ASN A 177 -4.10 -3.05 9.03
CA ASN A 177 -4.88 -3.75 8.02
C ASN A 177 -3.99 -4.66 7.18
N ILE A 178 -4.47 -5.87 6.92
CA ILE A 178 -3.87 -6.82 5.98
C ILE A 178 -4.83 -6.98 4.80
N SER A 179 -4.38 -6.65 3.60
CA SER A 179 -5.13 -6.91 2.38
C SER A 179 -4.55 -8.13 1.66
N LEU A 180 -5.42 -9.13 1.38
CA LEU A 180 -5.09 -10.35 0.66
C LEU A 180 -5.73 -10.32 -0.73
N GLY A 181 -5.24 -9.43 -1.56
CA GLY A 181 -5.56 -9.35 -2.99
C GLY A 181 -4.60 -10.16 -3.85
N THR A 182 -4.54 -9.89 -5.16
CA THR A 182 -3.50 -10.43 -6.07
C THR A 182 -2.12 -10.25 -5.46
N SER A 183 -1.79 -9.03 -5.06
CA SER A 183 -0.69 -8.69 -4.16
C SER A 183 -1.21 -8.63 -2.71
N GLY A 184 -0.29 -8.66 -1.74
CA GLY A 184 -0.60 -8.47 -0.32
C GLY A 184 -0.06 -7.14 0.19
N THR A 185 -0.79 -6.50 1.08
CA THR A 185 -0.26 -5.36 1.81
C THR A 185 -0.48 -5.52 3.31
N ILE A 186 0.48 -5.02 4.07
CA ILE A 186 0.29 -4.75 5.48
C ILE A 186 0.44 -3.25 5.69
N PHE A 187 -0.64 -2.62 6.15
CA PHE A 187 -0.71 -1.17 6.37
C PHE A 187 -0.81 -0.90 7.86
N ILE A 188 0.05 -0.04 8.37
CA ILE A 188 0.10 0.29 9.80
C ILE A 188 0.08 1.81 9.97
N SER A 189 -0.98 2.30 10.65
CA SER A 189 -1.12 3.70 11.01
C SER A 189 -0.28 4.06 12.24
N SER A 190 0.34 5.23 12.23
CA SER A 190 1.15 5.77 13.33
C SER A 190 0.90 7.27 13.48
N LYS A 191 0.86 7.75 14.74
CA LYS A 191 0.78 9.19 15.01
C LYS A 191 2.09 9.91 14.74
N ASP A 192 3.21 9.22 14.95
CA ASP A 192 4.53 9.78 14.78
C ASP A 192 5.18 9.29 13.49
N PHE A 193 5.99 10.14 12.89
CA PHE A 193 6.83 9.77 11.76
C PHE A 193 7.78 8.61 12.11
N ARG A 194 7.80 7.59 11.27
CA ARG A 194 8.72 6.44 11.36
C ARG A 194 9.22 6.08 9.96
N VAL A 195 10.47 5.65 9.90
CA VAL A 195 11.09 5.05 8.70
C VAL A 195 12.05 3.97 9.17
N ASP A 196 12.11 2.83 8.49
CA ASP A 196 13.13 1.83 8.77
C ASP A 196 14.42 2.11 7.98
N GLU A 197 15.57 1.77 8.57
CA GLU A 197 16.89 2.09 8.04
C GLU A 197 17.15 1.49 6.63
N ASN A 198 16.45 0.40 6.28
CA ASN A 198 16.63 -0.29 5.01
C ASN A 198 15.57 0.11 3.96
N ASN A 199 14.62 0.98 4.30
CA ASN A 199 13.45 1.29 3.47
C ASN A 199 12.74 0.03 2.97
N ALA A 200 12.65 -1.00 3.83
CA ALA A 200 11.92 -2.22 3.56
C ALA A 200 10.41 -1.98 3.46
N LEU A 201 9.93 -0.93 4.10
CA LEU A 201 8.55 -0.47 4.07
C LEU A 201 8.47 0.94 3.48
N HIS A 202 7.37 1.26 2.83
CA HIS A 202 7.04 2.64 2.50
C HIS A 202 6.67 3.40 3.77
N SER A 203 7.13 4.66 3.88
CA SER A 203 6.78 5.58 4.95
C SER A 203 6.12 6.80 4.34
N PHE A 204 4.83 6.97 4.57
CA PHE A 204 4.00 8.02 3.97
C PHE A 204 3.17 8.75 5.04
N ASP A 205 2.66 9.92 4.68
CA ASP A 205 1.58 10.56 5.41
C ASP A 205 0.29 9.74 5.28
N HIS A 206 -0.53 9.72 6.32
CA HIS A 206 -1.80 9.02 6.32
C HIS A 206 -2.98 9.99 6.18
N ALA A 207 -4.06 9.52 5.58
CA ALA A 207 -5.28 10.33 5.35
C ALA A 207 -6.03 10.71 6.64
N ASP A 208 -5.62 10.22 7.81
CA ASP A 208 -6.16 10.61 9.12
C ASP A 208 -5.41 11.78 9.80
N GLY A 209 -4.42 12.34 9.12
CA GLY A 209 -3.56 13.42 9.63
C GLY A 209 -2.28 12.94 10.32
N GLY A 210 -2.08 11.63 10.43
CA GLY A 210 -0.87 10.98 10.93
C GLY A 210 0.06 10.50 9.82
N TYR A 211 0.75 9.40 10.09
CA TYR A 211 1.66 8.71 9.18
C TYR A 211 1.27 7.25 9.04
N HIS A 212 1.83 6.57 8.04
CA HIS A 212 1.72 5.13 7.95
C HIS A 212 2.98 4.47 7.40
N LEU A 213 3.14 3.22 7.78
CA LEU A 213 4.09 2.30 7.16
C LEU A 213 3.33 1.27 6.34
N MET A 214 3.84 0.94 5.16
CA MET A 214 3.20 -0.05 4.30
C MET A 214 4.22 -1.03 3.73
N GLY A 215 4.02 -2.31 4.02
CA GLY A 215 4.69 -3.42 3.37
C GLY A 215 3.88 -3.93 2.18
N CYS A 216 4.53 -4.15 1.05
CA CYS A 216 3.93 -4.67 -0.17
C CYS A 216 4.56 -6.00 -0.55
N MET A 217 3.76 -7.08 -0.54
CA MET A 217 4.09 -8.39 -1.09
C MET A 217 3.56 -8.46 -2.52
N LEU A 218 4.40 -8.79 -3.50
CA LEU A 218 4.00 -8.78 -4.91
C LEU A 218 3.06 -9.91 -5.27
N SER A 219 3.13 -11.06 -4.60
CA SER A 219 2.33 -12.25 -4.88
C SER A 219 1.73 -12.81 -3.59
N ALA A 220 0.48 -12.45 -3.27
CA ALA A 220 -0.24 -12.93 -2.09
C ALA A 220 -1.34 -13.93 -2.48
N ALA A 221 -2.60 -13.52 -2.57
CA ALA A 221 -3.66 -14.44 -2.99
C ALA A 221 -3.45 -14.98 -4.41
N SER A 222 -2.66 -14.28 -5.25
CA SER A 222 -2.23 -14.81 -6.55
C SER A 222 -1.36 -16.07 -6.44
N CYS A 223 -0.56 -16.25 -5.37
CA CYS A 223 0.16 -17.50 -5.14
C CYS A 223 -0.81 -18.66 -4.89
N ASN A 224 -1.82 -18.43 -4.02
CA ASN A 224 -2.84 -19.44 -3.77
C ASN A 224 -3.66 -19.73 -5.04
N LYS A 225 -4.04 -18.68 -5.78
CA LYS A 225 -4.75 -18.83 -7.06
C LYS A 225 -3.92 -19.64 -8.06
N TRP A 226 -2.64 -19.29 -8.25
CA TRP A 226 -1.73 -20.02 -9.12
C TRP A 226 -1.59 -21.50 -8.69
N TRP A 227 -1.43 -21.75 -7.38
CA TRP A 227 -1.37 -23.10 -6.84
C TRP A 227 -2.63 -23.90 -7.16
N MET A 228 -3.80 -23.34 -6.92
CA MET A 228 -5.09 -23.99 -7.15
C MET A 228 -5.37 -24.21 -8.63
N GLU A 229 -5.34 -23.14 -9.43
CA GLU A 229 -5.77 -23.18 -10.83
C GLU A 229 -4.72 -23.79 -11.75
N GLU A 230 -3.42 -23.44 -11.58
CA GLU A 230 -2.37 -23.87 -12.50
C GLU A 230 -1.71 -25.19 -12.10
N ILE A 231 -1.56 -25.46 -10.82
CA ILE A 231 -0.89 -26.69 -10.33
C ILE A 231 -1.92 -27.78 -10.02
N LEU A 232 -2.90 -27.48 -9.19
CA LEU A 232 -3.91 -28.47 -8.78
C LEU A 232 -5.04 -28.63 -9.78
N LYS A 233 -5.20 -27.71 -10.74
CA LYS A 233 -6.25 -27.70 -11.77
C LYS A 233 -7.65 -27.75 -11.20
N THR A 234 -7.92 -26.95 -10.18
CA THR A 234 -9.21 -26.83 -9.51
C THR A 234 -9.50 -25.39 -9.10
N GLU A 235 -10.77 -25.02 -9.04
CA GLU A 235 -11.26 -23.75 -8.51
C GLU A 235 -12.01 -23.94 -7.16
N GLU A 236 -12.01 -25.17 -6.62
CA GLU A 236 -12.72 -25.51 -5.37
C GLU A 236 -11.85 -25.20 -4.15
N PHE A 237 -11.59 -23.91 -3.87
CA PHE A 237 -10.71 -23.44 -2.80
C PHE A 237 -11.10 -23.97 -1.42
N ASP A 238 -12.37 -23.96 -1.08
CA ASP A 238 -12.86 -24.38 0.23
C ASP A 238 -12.64 -25.89 0.44
N LYS A 239 -12.93 -26.68 -0.59
CA LYS A 239 -12.77 -28.14 -0.56
C LYS A 239 -11.32 -28.58 -0.37
N GLU A 240 -10.37 -27.88 -1.03
CA GLU A 240 -8.94 -28.14 -0.88
C GLU A 240 -8.41 -27.81 0.52
N GLN A 241 -9.14 -27.00 1.28
CA GLN A 241 -8.79 -26.58 2.63
C GLN A 241 -9.48 -27.41 3.73
N GLU A 242 -10.55 -28.15 3.42
CA GLU A 242 -11.37 -28.89 4.42
C GLU A 242 -10.57 -29.88 5.26
N ASN A 243 -9.58 -30.53 4.67
CA ASN A 243 -8.80 -31.57 5.32
C ASN A 243 -7.55 -31.02 6.04
N ILE A 244 -7.27 -29.73 5.94
CA ILE A 244 -6.13 -29.09 6.62
C ILE A 244 -6.49 -28.86 8.10
N THR A 245 -6.16 -29.82 8.95
CA THR A 245 -6.51 -29.80 10.38
C THR A 245 -5.31 -29.65 11.31
N LYS A 246 -4.09 -29.98 10.85
CA LYS A 246 -2.87 -29.98 11.67
C LYS A 246 -2.06 -28.70 11.50
N LEU A 247 -2.63 -27.58 11.94
CA LEU A 247 -1.97 -26.28 11.85
C LEU A 247 -0.68 -26.24 12.68
N GLY A 248 0.35 -25.59 12.13
CA GLY A 248 1.65 -25.43 12.78
C GLY A 248 2.52 -26.70 12.82
N GLU A 249 2.06 -27.85 12.30
CA GLU A 249 2.79 -29.12 12.30
C GLU A 249 3.41 -29.48 10.94
N ASN A 250 3.02 -28.77 9.88
CA ASN A 250 3.57 -28.94 8.55
C ASN A 250 5.08 -28.67 8.52
N GLN A 251 5.87 -29.54 7.88
CA GLN A 251 7.32 -29.39 7.77
C GLN A 251 7.76 -28.72 6.47
N ILE A 252 6.80 -28.48 5.54
CA ILE A 252 7.08 -27.84 4.27
C ILE A 252 7.00 -26.35 4.43
N PHE A 253 7.91 -25.65 3.77
CA PHE A 253 7.91 -24.21 3.62
C PHE A 253 7.68 -23.81 2.17
N TYR A 254 7.00 -22.70 1.96
CA TYR A 254 6.82 -22.09 0.64
C TYR A 254 7.28 -20.62 0.70
N LEU A 255 8.22 -20.25 -0.17
CA LEU A 255 8.57 -18.84 -0.41
C LEU A 255 7.63 -18.30 -1.49
N PRO A 256 6.82 -17.27 -1.21
CA PRO A 256 5.75 -16.84 -2.12
C PRO A 256 6.18 -15.85 -3.22
N TYR A 257 7.44 -15.85 -3.65
CA TYR A 257 8.04 -14.79 -4.48
C TYR A 257 7.93 -15.07 -5.97
N LEU A 258 6.71 -15.37 -6.47
CA LEU A 258 6.46 -15.70 -7.90
C LEU A 258 6.88 -14.60 -8.87
N MET A 259 6.78 -13.34 -8.46
CA MET A 259 7.07 -12.16 -9.29
C MET A 259 8.19 -11.28 -8.71
N GLY A 260 9.15 -11.89 -8.02
CA GLY A 260 10.06 -11.14 -7.16
C GLY A 260 9.39 -10.76 -5.83
N GLU A 261 10.08 -10.00 -5.00
CA GLU A 261 9.49 -9.50 -3.76
C GLU A 261 9.93 -8.07 -3.45
N ARG A 262 8.97 -7.25 -3.00
CA ARG A 262 9.24 -5.89 -2.57
C ARG A 262 9.56 -5.86 -1.08
N SER A 263 8.59 -5.95 -0.22
CA SER A 263 8.81 -5.86 1.23
C SER A 263 8.97 -7.21 1.89
N PRO A 264 10.01 -7.41 2.74
CA PRO A 264 11.05 -6.43 3.09
C PRO A 264 12.31 -6.51 2.22
N HIS A 265 12.36 -7.37 1.21
CA HIS A 265 13.59 -7.79 0.53
C HIS A 265 14.06 -6.81 -0.56
N ASN A 266 13.14 -6.06 -1.18
CA ASN A 266 13.41 -5.20 -2.34
C ASN A 266 14.22 -5.91 -3.44
N ASP A 267 13.84 -7.17 -3.75
CA ASP A 267 14.53 -8.05 -4.68
C ASP A 267 13.60 -8.51 -5.82
N PRO A 268 13.73 -7.92 -7.02
CA PRO A 268 12.93 -8.30 -8.18
C PRO A 268 13.28 -9.69 -8.74
N ASP A 269 14.45 -10.23 -8.40
CA ASP A 269 14.95 -11.51 -8.88
C ASP A 269 14.59 -12.67 -7.95
N ALA A 270 14.03 -12.41 -6.77
CA ALA A 270 13.53 -13.46 -5.88
C ALA A 270 12.50 -14.37 -6.60
N ARG A 271 12.53 -15.67 -6.31
CA ARG A 271 11.62 -16.66 -6.91
C ARG A 271 10.97 -17.54 -5.87
N ALA A 272 9.78 -18.04 -6.21
CA ALA A 272 9.03 -18.95 -5.35
C ALA A 272 9.72 -20.31 -5.24
N MET A 273 9.61 -20.94 -4.08
CA MET A 273 10.27 -22.21 -3.80
C MET A 273 9.51 -23.02 -2.74
N PHE A 274 9.43 -24.35 -2.92
CA PHE A 274 9.05 -25.28 -1.86
C PHE A 274 10.29 -25.92 -1.28
N ILE A 275 10.34 -26.05 0.06
CA ILE A 275 11.46 -26.65 0.79
C ILE A 275 10.91 -27.58 1.88
N GLY A 276 11.58 -28.71 2.11
CA GLY A 276 11.27 -29.66 3.21
C GLY A 276 10.35 -30.80 2.82
N MET A 277 10.13 -31.05 1.52
CA MET A 277 9.33 -32.20 1.05
C MET A 277 10.00 -33.54 1.36
N SER A 278 9.18 -34.55 1.66
CA SER A 278 9.55 -35.95 1.85
C SER A 278 8.65 -36.85 1.00
N MET A 279 8.86 -38.16 1.05
CA MET A 279 7.99 -39.11 0.34
C MET A 279 6.55 -39.16 0.90
N ASP A 280 6.35 -38.69 2.11
CA ASP A 280 5.04 -38.64 2.78
C ASP A 280 4.31 -37.30 2.54
N THR A 281 4.94 -36.39 1.79
CA THR A 281 4.36 -35.09 1.47
C THR A 281 3.20 -35.25 0.51
N GLY A 282 2.01 -34.85 0.95
CA GLY A 282 0.81 -34.88 0.14
C GLY A 282 0.36 -33.50 -0.34
N ARG A 283 -0.76 -33.51 -1.04
CA ARG A 283 -1.40 -32.32 -1.62
C ARG A 283 -1.83 -31.33 -0.54
N GLU A 284 -2.35 -31.82 0.57
CA GLU A 284 -2.84 -31.00 1.69
C GLU A 284 -1.71 -30.23 2.37
N GLU A 285 -0.58 -30.88 2.63
CA GLU A 285 0.58 -30.24 3.23
C GLU A 285 1.17 -29.17 2.32
N MET A 286 1.18 -29.38 1.00
CA MET A 286 1.64 -28.38 0.05
C MET A 286 0.68 -27.19 -0.02
N THR A 287 -0.64 -27.42 -0.05
CA THR A 287 -1.65 -26.37 -0.01
C THR A 287 -1.53 -25.54 1.28
N GLN A 288 -1.38 -26.22 2.42
CA GLN A 288 -1.13 -25.54 3.70
C GLN A 288 0.15 -24.71 3.68
N ALA A 289 1.24 -25.23 3.10
CA ALA A 289 2.50 -24.50 2.98
C ALA A 289 2.37 -23.21 2.16
N VAL A 290 1.53 -23.19 1.10
CA VAL A 290 1.25 -21.97 0.32
C VAL A 290 0.57 -20.93 1.20
N LEU A 291 -0.49 -21.28 1.93
CA LEU A 291 -1.20 -20.35 2.81
C LEU A 291 -0.31 -19.83 3.95
N GLU A 292 0.46 -20.70 4.58
CA GLU A 292 1.41 -20.36 5.64
C GLU A 292 2.57 -19.52 5.14
N GLY A 293 3.14 -19.82 3.97
CA GLY A 293 4.25 -19.08 3.38
C GLY A 293 3.89 -17.62 3.07
N ILE A 294 2.68 -17.38 2.58
CA ILE A 294 2.18 -16.01 2.36
C ILE A 294 2.02 -15.28 3.70
N ALA A 295 1.48 -15.96 4.72
CA ALA A 295 1.36 -15.38 6.06
C ALA A 295 2.72 -15.06 6.68
N PHE A 296 3.73 -15.91 6.49
CA PHE A 296 5.10 -15.66 6.96
C PHE A 296 5.76 -14.49 6.23
N GLY A 297 5.59 -14.39 4.90
CA GLY A 297 6.13 -13.26 4.14
C GLY A 297 5.51 -11.91 4.56
N LEU A 298 4.21 -11.87 4.84
CA LEU A 298 3.57 -10.69 5.43
C LEU A 298 4.09 -10.42 6.85
N ARG A 299 4.37 -11.47 7.62
CA ARG A 299 4.97 -11.31 8.96
C ARG A 299 6.36 -10.71 8.92
N ASP A 300 7.18 -10.98 7.90
CA ASP A 300 8.48 -10.34 7.74
C ASP A 300 8.34 -8.79 7.75
N SER A 301 7.34 -8.25 7.05
CA SER A 301 7.03 -6.82 7.08
C SER A 301 6.53 -6.36 8.46
N LEU A 302 5.72 -7.16 9.15
CA LEU A 302 5.24 -6.85 10.52
C LEU A 302 6.40 -6.79 11.53
N GLU A 303 7.41 -7.67 11.41
CA GLU A 303 8.57 -7.65 12.29
C GLU A 303 9.42 -6.37 12.11
N VAL A 304 9.51 -5.83 10.89
CA VAL A 304 10.12 -4.51 10.66
C VAL A 304 9.36 -3.45 11.45
N VAL A 305 8.02 -3.44 11.39
CA VAL A 305 7.20 -2.47 12.18
C VAL A 305 7.37 -2.64 13.68
N ARG A 306 7.41 -3.88 14.15
CA ARG A 306 7.64 -4.19 15.58
C ARG A 306 8.99 -3.65 16.07
N SER A 307 10.03 -3.72 15.22
CA SER A 307 11.35 -3.15 15.56
C SER A 307 11.35 -1.63 15.75
N LEU A 308 10.35 -0.94 15.14
CA LEU A 308 10.14 0.50 15.31
C LEU A 308 9.29 0.86 16.54
N ASN A 309 8.96 -0.13 17.39
CA ASN A 309 8.19 0.03 18.63
C ASN A 309 6.77 0.59 18.45
N ILE A 310 6.11 0.29 17.31
CA ILE A 310 4.70 0.60 17.11
C ILE A 310 3.85 -0.51 17.75
N PRO A 311 2.94 -0.20 18.69
CA PRO A 311 2.15 -1.22 19.38
C PRO A 311 1.01 -1.72 18.49
N ILE A 312 1.12 -2.92 17.95
CA ILE A 312 0.08 -3.55 17.15
C ILE A 312 -0.51 -4.72 17.95
N ARG A 313 -1.81 -4.71 18.19
CA ARG A 313 -2.52 -5.75 18.97
C ARG A 313 -3.59 -6.47 18.15
N ARG A 314 -4.09 -5.85 17.10
CA ARG A 314 -5.12 -6.37 16.21
C ARG A 314 -4.91 -5.85 14.80
N THR A 315 -5.43 -6.59 13.85
CA THR A 315 -5.45 -6.22 12.44
C THR A 315 -6.85 -6.42 11.88
N LYS A 316 -7.23 -5.60 10.92
CA LYS A 316 -8.36 -5.90 10.05
C LYS A 316 -7.85 -6.67 8.85
N ILE A 317 -8.71 -7.45 8.22
CA ILE A 317 -8.36 -8.22 7.04
C ILE A 317 -9.40 -7.99 5.94
N CYS A 318 -8.95 -7.81 4.71
CA CYS A 318 -9.78 -7.60 3.54
C CYS A 318 -9.21 -8.27 2.29
N GLY A 319 -9.96 -8.20 1.19
CA GLY A 319 -9.57 -8.82 -0.09
C GLY A 319 -10.04 -10.26 -0.25
N GLY A 320 -9.84 -10.81 -1.46
CA GLY A 320 -10.37 -12.13 -1.83
C GLY A 320 -9.94 -13.28 -0.92
N GLY A 321 -8.69 -13.23 -0.44
CA GLY A 321 -8.15 -14.23 0.50
C GLY A 321 -8.78 -14.21 1.88
N ALA A 322 -9.35 -13.07 2.31
CA ALA A 322 -10.04 -12.91 3.59
C ALA A 322 -11.35 -13.75 3.69
N LYS A 323 -11.86 -14.28 2.58
CA LYS A 323 -13.02 -15.17 2.57
C LYS A 323 -12.72 -16.52 3.23
N SER A 324 -11.47 -17.02 3.18
CA SER A 324 -11.08 -18.29 3.80
C SER A 324 -10.99 -18.17 5.32
N GLN A 325 -11.81 -18.92 6.04
CA GLN A 325 -11.77 -19.01 7.50
C GLN A 325 -10.47 -19.64 7.99
N LEU A 326 -9.99 -20.68 7.28
CA LEU A 326 -8.72 -21.31 7.58
C LEU A 326 -7.56 -20.32 7.49
N TRP A 327 -7.52 -19.53 6.41
CA TRP A 327 -6.42 -18.59 6.20
C TRP A 327 -6.43 -17.46 7.23
N LYS A 328 -7.60 -16.95 7.59
CA LYS A 328 -7.73 -15.98 8.71
C LYS A 328 -7.19 -16.56 10.02
N LYS A 329 -7.47 -17.84 10.31
CA LYS A 329 -6.95 -18.52 11.49
C LYS A 329 -5.41 -18.69 11.42
N ILE A 330 -4.87 -19.05 10.27
CA ILE A 330 -3.41 -19.12 10.06
C ILE A 330 -2.79 -17.75 10.32
N ILE A 331 -3.34 -16.69 9.73
CA ILE A 331 -2.82 -15.31 9.88
C ILE A 331 -2.88 -14.87 11.34
N ALA A 332 -3.99 -15.08 12.06
CA ALA A 332 -4.10 -14.72 13.47
C ALA A 332 -2.98 -15.33 14.31
N ASN A 333 -2.68 -16.62 14.07
CA ASN A 333 -1.67 -17.37 14.83
C ASN A 333 -0.23 -17.03 14.36
N VAL A 334 0.01 -16.93 13.06
CA VAL A 334 1.33 -16.53 12.52
C VAL A 334 1.71 -15.14 12.97
N MET A 335 0.77 -14.18 12.95
CA MET A 335 1.02 -12.80 13.34
C MET A 335 0.98 -12.59 14.87
N ASN A 336 0.39 -13.52 15.63
CA ASN A 336 0.01 -13.31 17.01
C ASN A 336 -0.79 -12.02 17.21
N LEU A 337 -1.85 -11.86 16.43
CA LEU A 337 -2.74 -10.71 16.43
C LEU A 337 -4.20 -11.16 16.37
N LYS A 338 -5.09 -10.41 17.03
CA LYS A 338 -6.53 -10.55 16.77
C LYS A 338 -6.83 -10.10 15.34
N VAL A 339 -7.59 -10.90 14.60
CA VAL A 339 -8.01 -10.59 13.23
C VAL A 339 -9.49 -10.23 13.23
N ASP A 340 -9.78 -8.95 12.98
CA ASP A 340 -11.13 -8.43 12.89
C ASP A 340 -11.65 -8.53 11.46
N VAL A 341 -12.86 -9.05 11.32
CA VAL A 341 -13.64 -9.06 10.08
C VAL A 341 -14.62 -7.92 10.11
N ILE A 342 -14.58 -7.05 9.12
CA ILE A 342 -15.50 -5.90 9.00
C ILE A 342 -16.73 -6.23 8.14
N GLU A 343 -17.84 -5.52 8.40
CA GLU A 343 -19.12 -5.72 7.71
C GLU A 343 -19.05 -5.41 6.21
N SER A 344 -18.27 -4.37 5.83
CA SER A 344 -18.14 -3.90 4.46
C SER A 344 -16.69 -3.77 4.05
N GLU A 345 -16.36 -4.25 2.86
CA GLU A 345 -15.02 -4.16 2.24
C GLU A 345 -15.01 -3.18 1.05
N GLU A 346 -15.82 -2.10 1.10
CA GLU A 346 -15.95 -1.11 0.01
C GLU A 346 -14.67 -0.31 -0.28
N GLY A 347 -13.61 -0.56 0.47
CA GLY A 347 -12.26 -0.10 0.19
C GLY A 347 -12.10 1.42 0.08
N PRO A 348 -11.33 1.91 -0.92
CA PRO A 348 -10.96 3.33 -1.03
C PRO A 348 -12.16 4.26 -1.28
N GLY A 349 -13.22 3.78 -1.97
CA GLY A 349 -14.44 4.58 -2.19
C GLY A 349 -15.15 4.93 -0.89
N TYR A 350 -15.24 3.97 0.03
CA TYR A 350 -15.84 4.21 1.35
C TYR A 350 -14.98 5.15 2.21
N GLY A 351 -13.67 4.97 2.17
CA GLY A 351 -12.74 5.88 2.84
C GLY A 351 -12.84 7.31 2.31
N GLY A 352 -12.93 7.49 0.99
CA GLY A 352 -13.17 8.79 0.37
C GLY A 352 -14.48 9.44 0.84
N ALA A 353 -15.55 8.65 0.97
CA ALA A 353 -16.83 9.14 1.51
C ALA A 353 -16.71 9.56 2.99
N MET A 354 -15.95 8.80 3.81
CA MET A 354 -15.68 9.16 5.20
C MET A 354 -14.88 10.45 5.32
N LEU A 355 -13.84 10.64 4.48
CA LEU A 355 -13.07 11.89 4.42
C LEU A 355 -13.95 13.09 4.04
N ALA A 356 -14.86 12.90 3.07
CA ALA A 356 -15.81 13.92 2.66
C ALA A 356 -16.80 14.26 3.80
N ALA A 357 -17.27 13.26 4.57
CA ALA A 357 -18.13 13.47 5.73
C ALA A 357 -17.43 14.30 6.82
N VAL A 358 -16.14 14.04 7.07
CA VAL A 358 -15.33 14.87 8.00
C VAL A 358 -15.18 16.29 7.46
N GLY A 359 -14.85 16.48 6.18
CA GLY A 359 -14.74 17.78 5.54
C GLY A 359 -16.05 18.59 5.55
N CYS A 360 -17.19 17.91 5.53
CA CYS A 360 -18.51 18.55 5.65
C CYS A 360 -18.87 18.90 7.11
N GLY A 361 -18.13 18.38 8.10
CA GLY A 361 -18.37 18.62 9.53
C GLY A 361 -19.37 17.65 10.17
N GLU A 362 -19.69 16.52 9.52
CA GLU A 362 -20.55 15.48 10.09
C GLU A 362 -19.84 14.71 11.24
N TYR A 363 -18.50 14.66 11.18
CA TYR A 363 -17.64 14.07 12.22
C TYR A 363 -16.50 15.03 12.55
N GLU A 364 -16.09 15.00 13.82
CA GLU A 364 -15.03 15.88 14.35
C GLU A 364 -13.66 15.61 13.69
N ASN A 365 -13.38 14.33 13.41
CA ASN A 365 -12.13 13.87 12.81
C ASN A 365 -12.34 12.48 12.18
N VAL A 366 -11.29 11.98 11.48
CA VAL A 366 -11.33 10.70 10.76
C VAL A 366 -11.49 9.51 11.72
N GLN A 367 -10.91 9.58 12.92
CA GLN A 367 -11.07 8.54 13.94
C GLN A 367 -12.51 8.42 14.43
N ALA A 368 -13.17 9.55 14.70
CA ALA A 368 -14.58 9.57 15.10
C ALA A 368 -15.51 9.02 13.99
N ALA A 369 -15.20 9.34 12.72
CA ALA A 369 -15.90 8.77 11.59
C ALA A 369 -15.71 7.24 11.52
N ALA A 370 -14.46 6.76 11.68
CA ALA A 370 -14.14 5.34 11.65
C ALA A 370 -14.82 4.55 12.78
N GLU A 371 -14.80 5.07 14.00
CA GLU A 371 -15.48 4.44 15.15
C GLU A 371 -16.98 4.30 14.93
N LYS A 372 -17.61 5.25 14.24
CA LYS A 372 -19.05 5.27 14.01
C LYS A 372 -19.49 4.45 12.80
N MET A 373 -18.71 4.47 11.73
CA MET A 373 -19.10 3.91 10.43
C MET A 373 -18.58 2.48 10.21
N ILE A 374 -17.47 2.10 10.84
CA ILE A 374 -16.90 0.76 10.66
C ILE A 374 -17.39 -0.18 11.74
N LYS A 375 -17.99 -1.29 11.31
CA LYS A 375 -18.49 -2.34 12.22
C LYS A 375 -17.68 -3.61 12.06
N VAL A 376 -17.18 -4.11 13.19
CA VAL A 376 -16.57 -5.43 13.28
C VAL A 376 -17.67 -6.45 13.51
N VAL A 377 -17.76 -7.45 12.64
CA VAL A 377 -18.81 -8.49 12.68
C VAL A 377 -18.32 -9.81 13.24
N ASP A 378 -16.99 -10.04 13.21
CA ASP A 378 -16.35 -11.23 13.76
C ASP A 378 -14.92 -10.90 14.17
N THR A 379 -14.35 -11.66 15.12
CA THR A 379 -12.95 -11.54 15.55
C THR A 379 -12.36 -12.93 15.77
N ILE A 380 -11.27 -13.22 15.10
CA ILE A 380 -10.49 -14.43 15.30
C ILE A 380 -9.36 -14.13 16.29
N ASP A 381 -9.43 -14.73 17.48
CA ASP A 381 -8.36 -14.65 18.48
C ASP A 381 -7.24 -15.63 18.14
N PRO A 382 -5.97 -15.27 18.38
CA PRO A 382 -4.86 -16.22 18.27
C PRO A 382 -4.93 -17.27 19.39
N ASP A 383 -4.63 -18.52 19.02
CA ASP A 383 -4.47 -19.64 19.95
C ASP A 383 -3.00 -19.72 20.37
N MET A 384 -2.71 -19.56 21.65
CA MET A 384 -1.32 -19.44 22.13
C MET A 384 -0.48 -20.71 21.92
N GLU A 385 -1.09 -21.89 21.84
CA GLU A 385 -0.37 -23.13 21.50
C GLU A 385 0.03 -23.12 20.01
N LEU A 386 -0.88 -22.69 19.13
CA LEU A 386 -0.58 -22.54 17.71
C LEU A 386 0.41 -21.38 17.47
N VAL A 387 0.31 -20.29 18.20
CA VAL A 387 1.28 -19.19 18.14
C VAL A 387 2.68 -19.69 18.44
N ALA A 388 2.85 -20.50 19.48
CA ALA A 388 4.16 -21.07 19.83
C ALA A 388 4.71 -21.97 18.70
N LYS A 389 3.87 -22.84 18.12
CA LYS A 389 4.25 -23.70 16.99
C LYS A 389 4.65 -22.86 15.77
N TYR A 390 3.86 -21.83 15.43
CA TYR A 390 4.15 -20.94 14.30
C TYR A 390 5.37 -20.07 14.53
N GLU A 391 5.68 -19.70 15.77
CA GLU A 391 6.91 -18.97 16.10
C GLU A 391 8.15 -19.81 15.75
N GLU A 392 8.19 -21.07 16.15
CA GLU A 392 9.29 -21.98 15.80
C GLU A 392 9.44 -22.15 14.27
N LYS A 393 8.33 -22.27 13.55
CA LYS A 393 8.33 -22.34 12.08
C LYS A 393 8.81 -21.05 11.45
N TYR A 394 8.34 -19.91 11.92
CA TYR A 394 8.74 -18.60 11.41
C TYR A 394 10.24 -18.36 11.58
N GLN A 395 10.83 -18.75 12.72
CA GLN A 395 12.28 -18.61 12.92
C GLN A 395 13.10 -19.47 11.94
N LYS A 396 12.55 -20.54 11.39
CA LYS A 396 13.15 -21.31 10.29
C LYS A 396 12.88 -20.63 8.92
N PHE A 397 11.64 -20.21 8.68
CA PHE A 397 11.24 -19.56 7.42
C PHE A 397 12.12 -18.37 7.08
N ARG A 398 12.35 -17.45 8.01
CA ARG A 398 13.16 -16.23 7.78
C ARG A 398 14.64 -16.50 7.45
N GLN A 399 15.14 -17.72 7.67
CA GLN A 399 16.48 -18.12 7.31
C GLN A 399 16.58 -18.66 5.87
N ILE A 400 15.44 -19.05 5.26
CA ILE A 400 15.44 -19.73 3.98
C ILE A 400 15.87 -18.78 2.87
N TYR A 401 15.18 -17.62 2.73
CA TYR A 401 15.48 -16.68 1.64
C TYR A 401 16.94 -16.21 1.63
N PRO A 402 17.54 -15.77 2.74
CA PRO A 402 18.96 -15.43 2.78
C PRO A 402 19.89 -16.58 2.33
N ALA A 403 19.52 -17.82 2.63
CA ALA A 403 20.32 -19.00 2.25
C ALA A 403 20.23 -19.36 0.77
N VAL A 404 19.12 -19.02 0.10
CA VAL A 404 18.87 -19.36 -1.32
C VAL A 404 18.96 -18.18 -2.27
N LYS A 405 19.03 -16.96 -1.76
CA LYS A 405 19.05 -15.71 -2.56
C LYS A 405 20.10 -15.72 -3.68
N GLY A 406 21.25 -16.32 -3.45
CA GLY A 406 22.34 -16.40 -4.44
C GLY A 406 22.10 -17.38 -5.60
N LEU A 407 20.93 -18.04 -5.64
CA LEU A 407 20.57 -18.98 -6.71
C LEU A 407 19.76 -18.32 -7.85
N PHE A 408 19.32 -17.08 -7.68
CA PHE A 408 18.48 -16.34 -8.61
C PHE A 408 19.19 -15.16 -9.26
#